data_8dad42775133d05590a93c1a130c27e4
#
_entry.id   8dad42775133d05590a93c1a130c27e4
#
_cell.length_a   1.000
_cell.length_b   1.000
_cell.length_c   1.000
_cell.angle_alpha   90.00
_cell.angle_beta   90.00
_cell.angle_gamma   90.00
#
_symmetry.space_group_name_H-M   'P 1'
#
loop_
_entity.id
_entity.type
_entity.pdbx_description
1 polymer ?
#
loop_
_entity_poly.entity_id
_entity_poly.type
_entity_poly.pdbx_seq_one_letter_code
_entity_poly.pdbx_strand_id
1 'polypeptide(L)'
;MPPWRLYNPFIDWRSSTTNLWIVSSIEILILSFAISQQLLMDVFNVIYCLLLRVHLENLRKRIQQLRTDPEETEQENYDALVKCIAQHKLILEFADLVRLLFSFNTFVQFLLIGAILGCTLVNLFFFADFWIGVLCVVYIFGLMSQTFPFCYVCDLIICDCDRLALSLFHSNWTGSSRRYKSTLIQFIHNTQNPITFTAGTIFPICMQTNIQVAKLAFSVVTFIKQMNIVEKVMKN
;
A
#
# COMPACT_ATOMS: atom_id res chain seq x y z
N MET A 1 29.72 17.34 -12.90
CA MET A 1 29.08 16.42 -13.86
C MET A 1 27.59 16.44 -13.60
N PRO A 2 26.72 16.39 -14.64
CA PRO A 2 25.28 16.32 -14.42
C PRO A 2 24.91 15.02 -13.70
N PRO A 3 23.82 14.98 -12.90
CA PRO A 3 23.44 13.83 -12.10
C PRO A 3 23.24 12.53 -12.88
N TRP A 4 22.67 12.60 -14.08
CA TRP A 4 22.32 11.40 -14.85
C TRP A 4 23.13 11.20 -16.14
N ARG A 5 24.00 12.10 -16.51
CA ARG A 5 24.81 12.03 -17.75
C ARG A 5 24.00 11.65 -19.01
N LEU A 6 22.73 12.08 -19.04
CA LEU A 6 21.85 11.77 -20.17
C LEU A 6 22.33 12.50 -21.41
N TYR A 7 22.20 11.85 -22.57
CA TYR A 7 22.41 12.50 -23.85
C TYR A 7 21.30 13.52 -24.09
N ASN A 8 21.68 14.79 -24.19
CA ASN A 8 20.75 15.85 -24.55
C ASN A 8 21.06 16.29 -25.98
N PRO A 9 20.13 16.13 -26.95
CA PRO A 9 20.38 16.50 -28.34
C PRO A 9 20.49 18.01 -28.57
N PHE A 10 20.03 18.83 -27.64
CA PHE A 10 20.00 20.29 -27.80
C PHE A 10 21.21 21.01 -27.15
N ILE A 11 21.74 20.45 -26.07
CA ILE A 11 22.79 21.09 -25.28
C ILE A 11 23.87 20.04 -24.92
N ASP A 12 25.07 20.22 -25.46
CA ASP A 12 26.21 19.40 -25.03
C ASP A 12 26.82 20.00 -23.75
N TRP A 13 26.62 19.32 -22.63
CA TRP A 13 27.10 19.70 -21.30
C TRP A 13 28.64 19.66 -21.19
N ARG A 14 29.34 19.00 -22.15
CA ARG A 14 30.80 18.89 -22.17
C ARG A 14 31.48 20.09 -22.81
N SER A 15 30.74 20.88 -23.59
CA SER A 15 31.30 21.97 -24.38
C SER A 15 31.59 23.23 -23.56
N SER A 16 30.85 23.47 -22.46
CA SER A 16 31.02 24.69 -21.63
C SER A 16 30.56 24.42 -20.19
N THR A 17 31.22 25.12 -19.22
CA THR A 17 30.78 25.15 -17.81
C THR A 17 29.39 25.71 -17.63
N THR A 18 28.98 26.67 -18.44
CA THR A 18 27.63 27.26 -18.42
C THR A 18 26.59 26.23 -18.84
N ASN A 19 26.85 25.46 -19.91
CA ASN A 19 25.98 24.40 -20.38
C ASN A 19 25.84 23.27 -19.33
N LEU A 20 26.95 22.95 -18.66
CA LEU A 20 26.92 22.00 -17.52
C LEU A 20 25.95 22.43 -16.42
N TRP A 21 26.04 23.72 -16.00
CA TRP A 21 25.14 24.25 -14.96
C TRP A 21 23.68 24.27 -15.40
N ILE A 22 23.41 24.65 -16.65
CA ILE A 22 22.04 24.67 -17.20
C ILE A 22 21.44 23.23 -17.20
N VAL A 23 22.17 22.27 -17.76
CA VAL A 23 21.69 20.88 -17.83
C VAL A 23 21.51 20.28 -16.44
N SER A 24 22.47 20.48 -15.52
CA SER A 24 22.35 20.01 -14.13
C SER A 24 21.17 20.60 -13.40
N SER A 25 20.90 21.90 -13.59
CA SER A 25 19.74 22.57 -12.96
C SER A 25 18.42 22.02 -13.49
N ILE A 26 18.31 21.77 -14.79
CA ILE A 26 17.11 21.16 -15.40
C ILE A 26 16.91 19.73 -14.88
N GLU A 27 17.97 18.91 -14.84
CA GLU A 27 17.89 17.54 -14.31
C GLU A 27 17.45 17.51 -12.83
N ILE A 28 17.98 18.41 -11.99
CA ILE A 28 17.58 18.55 -10.58
C ILE A 28 16.11 18.95 -10.45
N LEU A 29 15.62 19.90 -11.28
CA LEU A 29 14.21 20.30 -11.26
C LEU A 29 13.28 19.15 -11.67
N ILE A 30 13.62 18.42 -12.74
CA ILE A 30 12.85 17.25 -13.17
C ILE A 30 12.83 16.18 -12.08
N LEU A 31 13.97 15.90 -11.47
CA LEU A 31 14.10 14.92 -10.40
C LEU A 31 13.27 15.32 -9.16
N SER A 32 13.37 16.59 -8.74
CA SER A 32 12.61 17.09 -7.59
C SER A 32 11.10 17.04 -7.83
N PHE A 33 10.66 17.34 -9.05
CA PHE A 33 9.26 17.22 -9.45
C PHE A 33 8.79 15.76 -9.42
N ALA A 34 9.57 14.83 -10.00
CA ALA A 34 9.24 13.41 -10.01
C ALA A 34 9.16 12.83 -8.58
N ILE A 35 10.11 13.18 -7.70
CA ILE A 35 10.09 12.76 -6.29
C ILE A 35 8.85 13.32 -5.57
N SER A 36 8.52 14.59 -5.81
CA SER A 36 7.34 15.22 -5.20
C SER A 36 6.04 14.55 -5.63
N GLN A 37 5.91 14.22 -6.91
CA GLN A 37 4.75 13.48 -7.42
C GLN A 37 4.64 12.08 -6.81
N GLN A 38 5.74 11.36 -6.72
CA GLN A 38 5.75 10.03 -6.10
C GLN A 38 5.35 10.09 -4.63
N LEU A 39 5.94 11.03 -3.86
CA LEU A 39 5.60 11.22 -2.46
C LEU A 39 4.13 11.59 -2.27
N LEU A 40 3.58 12.44 -3.13
CA LEU A 40 2.18 12.83 -3.09
C LEU A 40 1.26 11.61 -3.28
N MET A 41 1.55 10.74 -4.26
CA MET A 41 0.79 9.51 -4.50
C MET A 41 0.86 8.55 -3.32
N ASP A 42 2.04 8.35 -2.73
CA ASP A 42 2.22 7.48 -1.56
C ASP A 42 1.42 8.00 -0.35
N VAL A 43 1.46 9.31 -0.11
CA VAL A 43 0.71 9.96 0.98
C VAL A 43 -0.81 9.87 0.75
N PHE A 44 -1.29 10.08 -0.47
CA PHE A 44 -2.71 9.94 -0.79
C PHE A 44 -3.22 8.52 -0.51
N ASN A 45 -2.48 7.50 -0.93
CA ASN A 45 -2.85 6.11 -0.69
C ASN A 45 -3.05 5.84 0.81
N VAL A 46 -2.12 6.30 1.64
CA VAL A 46 -2.19 6.16 3.10
C VAL A 46 -3.39 6.94 3.68
N ILE A 47 -3.61 8.19 3.25
CA ILE A 47 -4.71 9.03 3.75
C ILE A 47 -6.08 8.40 3.46
N TYR A 48 -6.30 7.90 2.24
CA TYR A 48 -7.56 7.25 1.89
C TYR A 48 -7.80 5.97 2.73
N CYS A 49 -6.77 5.17 2.95
CA CYS A 49 -6.86 4.01 3.82
C CYS A 49 -7.15 4.38 5.28
N LEU A 50 -6.52 5.44 5.79
CA LEU A 50 -6.80 5.95 7.14
C LEU A 50 -8.24 6.48 7.26
N LEU A 51 -8.74 7.19 6.23
CA LEU A 51 -10.13 7.65 6.20
C LEU A 51 -11.11 6.47 6.24
N LEU A 52 -10.84 5.42 5.46
CA LEU A 52 -11.64 4.19 5.47
C LEU A 52 -11.67 3.56 6.88
N ARG A 53 -10.53 3.50 7.56
CA ARG A 53 -10.42 3.01 8.94
C ARG A 53 -11.26 3.83 9.93
N VAL A 54 -11.23 5.16 9.80
CA VAL A 54 -12.06 6.04 10.64
C VAL A 54 -13.55 5.75 10.44
N HIS A 55 -13.99 5.51 9.20
CA HIS A 55 -15.38 5.15 8.92
C HIS A 55 -15.76 3.78 9.49
N LEU A 56 -14.88 2.77 9.38
CA LEU A 56 -15.08 1.45 9.99
C LEU A 56 -15.16 1.54 11.52
N GLU A 57 -14.28 2.31 12.15
CA GLU A 57 -14.29 2.50 13.60
C GLU A 57 -15.55 3.25 14.09
N ASN A 58 -16.00 4.26 13.36
CA ASN A 58 -17.24 4.95 13.67
C ASN A 58 -18.47 4.02 13.53
N LEU A 59 -18.49 3.17 12.51
CA LEU A 59 -19.53 2.17 12.36
C LEU A 59 -19.50 1.15 13.50
N ARG A 60 -18.31 0.69 13.89
CA ARG A 60 -18.12 -0.21 15.02
C ARG A 60 -18.67 0.37 16.32
N LYS A 61 -18.40 1.64 16.62
CA LYS A 61 -18.93 2.33 17.80
C LYS A 61 -20.45 2.40 17.79
N ARG A 62 -21.06 2.69 16.64
CA ARG A 62 -22.53 2.68 16.49
C ARG A 62 -23.12 1.31 16.72
N ILE A 63 -22.47 0.25 16.21
CA ILE A 63 -22.91 -1.14 16.43
C ILE A 63 -22.85 -1.50 17.92
N GLN A 64 -21.83 -1.07 18.65
CA GLN A 64 -21.72 -1.28 20.09
C GLN A 64 -22.81 -0.59 20.90
N GLN A 65 -23.41 0.48 20.36
CA GLN A 65 -24.51 1.22 20.97
C GLN A 65 -25.89 0.64 20.63
N LEU A 66 -25.98 -0.32 19.69
CA LEU A 66 -27.26 -0.94 19.35
C LEU A 66 -27.88 -1.64 20.56
N ARG A 67 -29.16 -1.32 20.84
CA ARG A 67 -29.94 -1.91 21.94
C ARG A 67 -29.30 -1.73 23.33
N THR A 68 -28.57 -0.65 23.55
CA THR A 68 -28.04 -0.32 24.89
C THR A 68 -29.03 0.52 25.70
N ASP A 69 -29.89 1.28 25.04
CA ASP A 69 -30.91 2.11 25.69
C ASP A 69 -32.18 1.29 25.90
N PRO A 70 -32.61 1.07 27.16
CA PRO A 70 -33.85 0.34 27.48
C PRO A 70 -35.12 1.09 27.12
N GLU A 71 -35.06 2.42 26.89
CA GLU A 71 -36.24 3.24 26.53
C GLU A 71 -36.54 3.18 25.03
N GLU A 72 -35.57 2.75 24.17
CA GLU A 72 -35.78 2.62 22.73
C GLU A 72 -36.79 1.51 22.39
N THR A 73 -37.71 1.83 21.49
CA THR A 73 -38.64 0.85 20.95
C THR A 73 -37.96 -0.16 20.03
N GLU A 74 -38.56 -1.34 19.86
CA GLU A 74 -38.04 -2.37 18.96
C GLU A 74 -37.93 -1.87 17.51
N GLN A 75 -38.81 -0.97 17.07
CA GLN A 75 -38.77 -0.38 15.73
C GLN A 75 -37.60 0.61 15.58
N GLU A 76 -37.32 1.43 16.56
CA GLU A 76 -36.17 2.37 16.58
C GLU A 76 -34.84 1.59 16.53
N ASN A 77 -34.72 0.55 17.32
CA ASN A 77 -33.58 -0.36 17.31
C ASN A 77 -33.39 -1.05 15.95
N TYR A 78 -34.47 -1.46 15.28
CA TYR A 78 -34.42 -2.00 13.94
C TYR A 78 -33.96 -0.95 12.92
N ASP A 79 -34.48 0.25 12.98
CA ASP A 79 -34.10 1.36 12.10
C ASP A 79 -32.63 1.78 12.31
N ALA A 80 -32.13 1.72 13.55
CA ALA A 80 -30.72 1.92 13.86
C ALA A 80 -29.83 0.85 13.21
N LEU A 81 -30.23 -0.43 13.25
CA LEU A 81 -29.53 -1.51 12.56
C LEU A 81 -29.51 -1.30 11.06
N VAL A 82 -30.63 -0.92 10.44
CA VAL A 82 -30.72 -0.64 9.01
C VAL A 82 -29.80 0.53 8.61
N LYS A 83 -29.71 1.58 9.44
CA LYS A 83 -28.76 2.69 9.23
C LYS A 83 -27.30 2.20 9.26
N CYS A 84 -26.95 1.28 10.18
CA CYS A 84 -25.61 0.69 10.22
C CYS A 84 -25.30 -0.11 8.94
N ILE A 85 -26.27 -0.88 8.44
CA ILE A 85 -26.14 -1.63 7.17
C ILE A 85 -25.94 -0.68 5.99
N ALA A 86 -26.72 0.39 5.90
CA ALA A 86 -26.57 1.40 4.87
C ALA A 86 -25.19 2.08 4.91
N GLN A 87 -24.72 2.42 6.12
CA GLN A 87 -23.38 2.97 6.29
C GLN A 87 -22.29 1.99 5.88
N HIS A 88 -22.40 0.71 6.22
CA HIS A 88 -21.45 -0.33 5.79
C HIS A 88 -21.41 -0.44 4.26
N LYS A 89 -22.56 -0.39 3.60
CA LYS A 89 -22.64 -0.41 2.14
C LYS A 89 -21.89 0.78 1.51
N LEU A 90 -22.06 1.99 2.05
CA LEU A 90 -21.31 3.17 1.60
C LEU A 90 -19.80 3.03 1.80
N ILE A 91 -19.37 2.40 2.90
CA ILE A 91 -17.95 2.10 3.15
C ILE A 91 -17.40 1.14 2.09
N LEU A 92 -18.17 0.10 1.72
CA LEU A 92 -17.78 -0.84 0.66
C LEU A 92 -17.69 -0.15 -0.70
N GLU A 93 -18.67 0.67 -1.06
CA GLU A 93 -18.65 1.46 -2.31
C GLU A 93 -17.42 2.39 -2.36
N PHE A 94 -17.11 3.06 -1.25
CA PHE A 94 -15.90 3.89 -1.15
C PHE A 94 -14.63 3.05 -1.30
N ALA A 95 -14.56 1.87 -0.66
CA ALA A 95 -13.43 0.96 -0.78
C ALA A 95 -13.23 0.46 -2.24
N ASP A 96 -14.31 0.22 -2.97
CA ASP A 96 -14.26 -0.21 -4.37
C ASP A 96 -13.74 0.89 -5.30
N LEU A 97 -14.14 2.15 -5.08
CA LEU A 97 -13.59 3.31 -5.80
C LEU A 97 -12.09 3.46 -5.55
N VAL A 98 -11.68 3.36 -4.30
CA VAL A 98 -10.27 3.45 -3.90
C VAL A 98 -9.45 2.28 -4.47
N ARG A 99 -10.01 1.08 -4.48
CA ARG A 99 -9.39 -0.11 -5.08
C ARG A 99 -9.05 0.08 -6.56
N LEU A 100 -9.95 0.67 -7.32
CA LEU A 100 -9.73 0.95 -8.73
C LEU A 100 -8.54 1.89 -8.95
N LEU A 101 -8.44 2.94 -8.12
CA LEU A 101 -7.35 3.92 -8.21
C LEU A 101 -5.99 3.32 -7.83
N PHE A 102 -5.95 2.46 -6.81
CA PHE A 102 -4.69 1.94 -6.28
C PHE A 102 -4.14 0.75 -7.06
N SER A 103 -5.01 -0.10 -7.61
CA SER A 103 -4.64 -1.41 -8.14
C SER A 103 -3.52 -1.33 -9.17
N PHE A 104 -3.68 -0.56 -10.23
CA PHE A 104 -2.71 -0.47 -11.30
C PHE A 104 -1.42 0.26 -10.87
N ASN A 105 -1.57 1.40 -10.20
CA ASN A 105 -0.43 2.21 -9.78
C ASN A 105 0.49 1.44 -8.81
N THR A 106 -0.11 0.79 -7.81
CA THR A 106 0.64 -0.02 -6.84
C THR A 106 1.29 -1.25 -7.47
N PHE A 107 0.64 -1.84 -8.48
CA PHE A 107 1.22 -2.95 -9.22
C PHE A 107 2.51 -2.55 -9.95
N VAL A 108 2.47 -1.45 -10.70
CA VAL A 108 3.64 -0.91 -11.39
C VAL A 108 4.74 -0.53 -10.38
N GLN A 109 4.36 0.09 -9.26
CA GLN A 109 5.28 0.45 -8.18
C GLN A 109 5.99 -0.77 -7.60
N PHE A 110 5.29 -1.86 -7.28
CA PHE A 110 5.90 -3.09 -6.76
C PHE A 110 6.84 -3.75 -7.78
N LEU A 111 6.48 -3.76 -9.06
CA LEU A 111 7.37 -4.28 -10.12
C LEU A 111 8.66 -3.46 -10.22
N LEU A 112 8.55 -2.13 -10.22
CA LEU A 112 9.71 -1.26 -10.30
C LEU A 112 10.59 -1.39 -9.06
N ILE A 113 10.01 -1.40 -7.86
CA ILE A 113 10.77 -1.61 -6.61
C ILE A 113 11.48 -2.96 -6.62
N GLY A 114 10.82 -4.03 -7.06
CA GLY A 114 11.43 -5.34 -7.18
C GLY A 114 12.63 -5.36 -8.15
N ALA A 115 12.50 -4.72 -9.31
CA ALA A 115 13.57 -4.59 -10.28
C ALA A 115 14.74 -3.75 -9.76
N ILE A 116 14.47 -2.58 -9.17
CA ILE A 116 15.48 -1.69 -8.59
C ILE A 116 16.19 -2.38 -7.43
N LEU A 117 15.45 -3.06 -6.56
CA LEU A 117 16.01 -3.82 -5.43
C LEU A 117 16.95 -4.93 -5.94
N GLY A 118 16.54 -5.67 -6.98
CA GLY A 118 17.37 -6.68 -7.64
C GLY A 118 18.67 -6.10 -8.17
N CYS A 119 18.60 -5.01 -8.94
CA CYS A 119 19.79 -4.32 -9.48
C CYS A 119 20.70 -3.80 -8.38
N THR A 120 20.13 -3.22 -7.31
CA THR A 120 20.90 -2.69 -6.16
C THR A 120 21.61 -3.82 -5.42
N LEU A 121 20.96 -4.96 -5.23
CA LEU A 121 21.57 -6.12 -4.59
C LEU A 121 22.68 -6.73 -5.49
N VAL A 122 22.50 -6.79 -6.80
CA VAL A 122 23.59 -7.20 -7.72
C VAL A 122 24.77 -6.26 -7.59
N ASN A 123 24.55 -4.94 -7.59
CA ASN A 123 25.62 -3.97 -7.38
C ASN A 123 26.31 -4.17 -6.04
N LEU A 124 25.56 -4.36 -4.96
CA LEU A 124 26.06 -4.57 -3.61
C LEU A 124 26.98 -5.82 -3.52
N PHE A 125 26.59 -6.93 -4.14
CA PHE A 125 27.31 -8.20 -3.99
C PHE A 125 28.50 -8.39 -4.94
N PHE A 126 28.50 -7.70 -6.08
CA PHE A 126 29.50 -7.95 -7.13
C PHE A 126 30.41 -6.76 -7.45
N PHE A 127 29.95 -5.52 -7.20
CA PHE A 127 30.64 -4.32 -7.67
C PHE A 127 30.91 -3.27 -6.59
N ALA A 128 30.29 -3.41 -5.39
CA ALA A 128 30.35 -2.35 -4.39
C ALA A 128 31.63 -2.42 -3.57
N ASP A 129 32.35 -1.31 -3.50
CA ASP A 129 33.33 -1.03 -2.45
C ASP A 129 32.60 -0.74 -1.14
N PHE A 130 33.34 -0.67 -0.03
CA PHE A 130 32.75 -0.46 1.32
C PHE A 130 31.77 0.72 1.37
N TRP A 131 32.14 1.88 0.86
CA TRP A 131 31.29 3.10 0.88
C TRP A 131 30.07 2.97 -0.05
N ILE A 132 30.23 2.39 -1.21
CA ILE A 132 29.13 2.10 -2.13
C ILE A 132 28.20 1.07 -1.51
N GLY A 133 28.74 0.08 -0.79
CA GLY A 133 27.95 -0.92 -0.08
C GLY A 133 27.05 -0.30 0.99
N VAL A 134 27.59 0.63 1.79
CA VAL A 134 26.80 1.37 2.79
C VAL A 134 25.66 2.17 2.12
N LEU A 135 25.95 2.87 1.03
CA LEU A 135 24.92 3.62 0.28
C LEU A 135 23.84 2.69 -0.28
N CYS A 136 24.21 1.53 -0.83
CA CYS A 136 23.25 0.52 -1.31
C CYS A 136 22.33 0.03 -0.18
N VAL A 137 22.87 -0.26 1.01
CA VAL A 137 22.07 -0.70 2.16
C VAL A 137 21.08 0.39 2.61
N VAL A 138 21.52 1.65 2.71
CA VAL A 138 20.66 2.78 3.04
C VAL A 138 19.55 2.94 1.99
N TYR A 139 19.89 2.79 0.71
CA TYR A 139 18.92 2.89 -0.38
C TYR A 139 17.87 1.76 -0.34
N ILE A 140 18.29 0.51 -0.10
CA ILE A 140 17.38 -0.63 0.11
C ILE A 140 16.42 -0.37 1.26
N PHE A 141 16.93 0.13 2.37
CA PHE A 141 16.10 0.50 3.53
C PHE A 141 15.09 1.59 3.18
N GLY A 142 15.51 2.62 2.42
CA GLY A 142 14.62 3.67 1.92
C GLY A 142 13.48 3.13 1.05
N LEU A 143 13.79 2.25 0.08
CA LEU A 143 12.78 1.61 -0.77
C LEU A 143 11.75 0.79 0.03
N MET A 144 12.21 0.03 1.01
CA MET A 144 11.31 -0.76 1.87
C MET A 144 10.45 0.16 2.74
N SER A 145 11.04 1.22 3.30
CA SER A 145 10.33 2.20 4.12
C SER A 145 9.25 2.97 3.35
N GLN A 146 9.42 3.17 2.05
CA GLN A 146 8.45 3.86 1.20
C GLN A 146 7.13 3.09 1.08
N THR A 147 7.18 1.77 0.90
CA THR A 147 5.98 0.92 0.74
C THR A 147 5.38 0.47 2.08
N PHE A 148 6.17 0.49 3.14
CA PHE A 148 5.76 0.01 4.46
C PHE A 148 4.48 0.67 5.00
N PRO A 149 4.32 2.01 5.04
CA PRO A 149 3.15 2.64 5.64
C PRO A 149 1.85 2.21 4.96
N PHE A 150 1.84 2.14 3.63
CA PHE A 150 0.65 1.75 2.88
C PHE A 150 0.27 0.28 3.12
N CYS A 151 1.23 -0.65 3.02
CA CYS A 151 0.99 -2.06 3.33
C CYS A 151 0.51 -2.27 4.77
N TYR A 152 1.10 -1.57 5.73
CA TYR A 152 0.73 -1.65 7.14
C TYR A 152 -0.71 -1.18 7.38
N VAL A 153 -1.11 -0.05 6.79
CA VAL A 153 -2.49 0.45 6.95
C VAL A 153 -3.50 -0.47 6.28
N CYS A 154 -3.16 -1.12 5.14
CA CYS A 154 -4.02 -2.13 4.52
C CYS A 154 -4.26 -3.33 5.45
N ASP A 155 -3.23 -3.83 6.14
CA ASP A 155 -3.38 -4.90 7.13
C ASP A 155 -4.26 -4.47 8.32
N LEU A 156 -4.12 -3.21 8.76
CA LEU A 156 -4.99 -2.67 9.82
C LEU A 156 -6.46 -2.59 9.40
N ILE A 157 -6.78 -2.34 8.13
CA ILE A 157 -8.15 -2.36 7.60
C ILE A 157 -8.76 -3.76 7.73
N ILE A 158 -8.00 -4.80 7.40
CA ILE A 158 -8.44 -6.19 7.57
C ILE A 158 -8.78 -6.47 9.03
N CYS A 159 -7.89 -6.08 9.96
CA CYS A 159 -8.14 -6.21 11.39
C CYS A 159 -9.37 -5.42 11.87
N ASP A 160 -9.61 -4.24 11.31
CA ASP A 160 -10.77 -3.42 11.66
C ASP A 160 -12.08 -4.05 11.12
N CYS A 161 -12.06 -4.71 9.96
CA CYS A 161 -13.20 -5.50 9.45
C CYS A 161 -13.52 -6.69 10.37
N ASP A 162 -12.50 -7.43 10.82
CA ASP A 162 -12.68 -8.54 11.77
C ASP A 162 -13.27 -8.06 13.11
N ARG A 163 -12.78 -6.93 13.62
CA ARG A 163 -13.32 -6.30 14.84
C ARG A 163 -14.75 -5.84 14.66
N LEU A 164 -15.12 -5.36 13.47
CA LEU A 164 -16.50 -4.97 13.14
C LEU A 164 -17.44 -6.18 13.19
N ALA A 165 -17.07 -7.29 12.52
CA ALA A 165 -17.82 -8.53 12.52
C ALA A 165 -17.98 -9.09 13.95
N LEU A 166 -16.92 -9.04 14.74
CA LEU A 166 -16.95 -9.46 16.14
C LEU A 166 -17.87 -8.58 16.99
N SER A 167 -17.88 -7.25 16.76
CA SER A 167 -18.75 -6.33 17.46
C SER A 167 -20.23 -6.58 17.16
N LEU A 168 -20.58 -6.95 15.93
CA LEU A 168 -21.93 -7.37 15.55
C LEU A 168 -22.36 -8.66 16.30
N PHE A 169 -21.48 -9.61 16.38
CA PHE A 169 -21.74 -10.86 17.10
C PHE A 169 -21.97 -10.64 18.59
N HIS A 170 -21.23 -9.74 19.21
CA HIS A 170 -21.35 -9.38 20.64
C HIS A 170 -22.42 -8.34 20.96
N SER A 171 -23.15 -7.83 19.95
CA SER A 171 -24.25 -6.89 20.20
C SER A 171 -25.40 -7.55 20.97
N ASN A 172 -26.25 -6.75 21.62
CA ASN A 172 -27.35 -7.25 22.47
C ASN A 172 -28.57 -7.68 21.63
N TRP A 173 -28.45 -8.78 20.89
CA TRP A 173 -29.49 -9.26 19.96
C TRP A 173 -30.35 -10.40 20.50
N THR A 174 -29.98 -11.04 21.63
CA THR A 174 -30.62 -12.27 22.12
C THR A 174 -32.12 -12.09 22.41
N GLY A 175 -32.52 -10.96 23.00
CA GLY A 175 -33.91 -10.61 23.30
C GLY A 175 -34.68 -9.90 22.18
N SER A 176 -34.09 -9.77 20.95
CA SER A 176 -34.70 -9.01 19.86
C SER A 176 -35.76 -9.78 19.08
N SER A 177 -36.57 -9.05 18.28
CA SER A 177 -37.56 -9.61 17.37
C SER A 177 -36.96 -10.54 16.32
N ARG A 178 -37.77 -11.45 15.79
CA ARG A 178 -37.34 -12.37 14.73
C ARG A 178 -36.84 -11.63 13.50
N ARG A 179 -37.46 -10.49 13.17
CA ARG A 179 -37.07 -9.63 12.03
C ARG A 179 -35.68 -9.06 12.25
N TYR A 180 -35.40 -8.50 13.43
CA TYR A 180 -34.09 -7.96 13.79
C TYR A 180 -32.99 -9.04 13.69
N LYS A 181 -33.23 -10.22 14.28
CA LYS A 181 -32.29 -11.36 14.24
C LYS A 181 -31.95 -11.79 12.81
N SER A 182 -32.95 -11.92 11.96
CA SER A 182 -32.75 -12.33 10.56
C SER A 182 -31.89 -11.30 9.80
N THR A 183 -32.18 -10.02 9.97
CA THR A 183 -31.41 -8.91 9.34
C THR A 183 -29.98 -8.83 9.88
N LEU A 184 -29.79 -9.01 11.18
CA LEU A 184 -28.47 -9.02 11.81
C LEU A 184 -27.60 -10.18 11.31
N ILE A 185 -28.18 -11.39 11.19
CA ILE A 185 -27.45 -12.56 10.67
C ILE A 185 -26.98 -12.32 9.23
N GLN A 186 -27.84 -11.74 8.37
CA GLN A 186 -27.44 -11.37 7.01
C GLN A 186 -26.33 -10.31 7.01
N PHE A 187 -26.40 -9.33 7.92
CA PHE A 187 -25.36 -8.32 8.07
C PHE A 187 -24.02 -8.93 8.50
N ILE A 188 -24.03 -9.82 9.52
CA ILE A 188 -22.83 -10.55 9.95
C ILE A 188 -22.23 -11.35 8.78
N HIS A 189 -23.06 -12.06 8.01
CA HIS A 189 -22.58 -12.79 6.84
C HIS A 189 -21.87 -11.89 5.82
N ASN A 190 -22.42 -10.70 5.55
CA ASN A 190 -21.83 -9.74 4.64
C ASN A 190 -20.52 -9.12 5.17
N THR A 191 -20.34 -9.02 6.49
CA THR A 191 -19.11 -8.50 7.11
C THR A 191 -18.00 -9.55 7.25
N GLN A 192 -18.25 -10.82 6.97
CA GLN A 192 -17.21 -11.88 7.01
C GLN A 192 -16.18 -11.75 5.89
N ASN A 193 -16.49 -11.02 4.82
CA ASN A 193 -15.55 -10.76 3.75
C ASN A 193 -14.82 -9.44 4.06
N PRO A 194 -13.55 -9.47 4.51
CA PRO A 194 -12.83 -8.26 4.82
C PRO A 194 -12.52 -7.43 3.56
N ILE A 195 -12.44 -6.13 3.73
CA ILE A 195 -11.99 -5.22 2.67
C ILE A 195 -10.50 -5.47 2.43
N THR A 196 -10.16 -5.97 1.24
CA THR A 196 -8.78 -6.20 0.83
C THR A 196 -8.45 -5.41 -0.42
N PHE A 197 -7.24 -4.89 -0.50
CA PHE A 197 -6.72 -4.21 -1.68
C PHE A 197 -5.73 -5.13 -2.41
N THR A 198 -5.78 -5.11 -3.74
CA THR A 198 -4.90 -5.91 -4.59
C THR A 198 -4.19 -5.04 -5.61
N ALA A 199 -2.90 -5.28 -5.80
CA ALA A 199 -2.09 -4.67 -6.83
C ALA A 199 -2.24 -5.46 -8.13
N GLY A 200 -2.80 -4.83 -9.18
CA GLY A 200 -3.03 -5.45 -10.49
C GLY A 200 -3.93 -6.69 -10.46
N THR A 201 -4.80 -6.84 -9.46
CA THR A 201 -5.63 -8.04 -9.21
C THR A 201 -4.83 -9.33 -8.92
N ILE A 202 -3.51 -9.27 -8.87
CA ILE A 202 -2.61 -10.43 -8.74
C ILE A 202 -2.08 -10.56 -7.30
N PHE A 203 -1.59 -9.47 -6.73
CA PHE A 203 -0.93 -9.48 -5.43
C PHE A 203 -1.77 -8.74 -4.38
N PRO A 204 -2.05 -9.33 -3.20
CA PRO A 204 -2.66 -8.59 -2.10
C PRO A 204 -1.69 -7.50 -1.61
N ILE A 205 -2.21 -6.31 -1.31
CA ILE A 205 -1.42 -5.22 -0.72
C ILE A 205 -1.41 -5.43 0.80
N CYS A 206 -0.32 -6.02 1.30
CA CYS A 206 -0.13 -6.34 2.72
C CYS A 206 1.37 -6.37 3.06
N MET A 207 1.68 -6.41 4.35
CA MET A 207 3.06 -6.49 4.82
C MET A 207 3.78 -7.76 4.31
N GLN A 208 3.05 -8.86 4.21
CA GLN A 208 3.61 -10.11 3.70
C GLN A 208 4.10 -9.97 2.25
N THR A 209 3.35 -9.28 1.39
CA THR A 209 3.74 -9.03 -0.01
C THR A 209 4.99 -8.16 -0.09
N ASN A 210 5.10 -7.13 0.76
CA ASN A 210 6.31 -6.30 0.83
C ASN A 210 7.56 -7.15 1.17
N ILE A 211 7.45 -8.04 2.14
CA ILE A 211 8.53 -8.98 2.50
C ILE A 211 8.81 -9.97 1.36
N GLN A 212 7.78 -10.45 0.64
CA GLN A 212 7.95 -11.37 -0.47
C GLN A 212 8.71 -10.74 -1.65
N VAL A 213 8.47 -9.46 -1.95
CA VAL A 213 9.22 -8.71 -2.98
C VAL A 213 10.70 -8.65 -2.61
N ALA A 214 11.04 -8.36 -1.36
CA ALA A 214 12.41 -8.37 -0.89
C ALA A 214 13.06 -9.77 -0.98
N LYS A 215 12.35 -10.82 -0.57
CA LYS A 215 12.83 -12.21 -0.67
C LYS A 215 13.06 -12.63 -2.11
N LEU A 216 12.15 -12.26 -3.04
CA LEU A 216 12.29 -12.57 -4.46
C LEU A 216 13.54 -11.90 -5.05
N ALA A 217 13.75 -10.61 -4.76
CA ALA A 217 14.94 -9.89 -5.22
C ALA A 217 16.22 -10.54 -4.70
N PHE A 218 16.28 -10.92 -3.42
CA PHE A 218 17.42 -11.63 -2.84
C PHE A 218 17.64 -13.03 -3.48
N SER A 219 16.56 -13.77 -3.75
CA SER A 219 16.62 -15.07 -4.41
C SER A 219 17.21 -14.98 -5.81
N VAL A 220 16.81 -13.97 -6.60
CA VAL A 220 17.35 -13.72 -7.95
C VAL A 220 18.86 -13.45 -7.89
N VAL A 221 19.31 -12.63 -6.95
CA VAL A 221 20.75 -12.33 -6.78
C VAL A 221 21.54 -13.56 -6.38
N THR A 222 21.00 -14.36 -5.46
CA THR A 222 21.63 -15.63 -5.04
C THR A 222 21.77 -16.59 -6.21
N PHE A 223 20.74 -16.67 -7.07
CA PHE A 223 20.77 -17.46 -8.29
C PHE A 223 21.85 -16.97 -9.27
N ILE A 224 21.95 -15.66 -9.52
CA ILE A 224 22.97 -15.04 -10.36
C ILE A 224 24.38 -15.38 -9.83
N LYS A 225 24.58 -15.34 -8.53
CA LYS A 225 25.83 -15.69 -7.86
C LYS A 225 26.19 -17.17 -8.07
N GLN A 226 25.23 -18.08 -7.87
CA GLN A 226 25.46 -19.54 -8.06
C GLN A 226 25.79 -19.90 -9.50
N MET A 227 25.22 -19.21 -10.48
CA MET A 227 25.47 -19.44 -11.89
C MET A 227 26.82 -18.88 -12.39
N ASN A 228 27.56 -18.13 -11.57
CA ASN A 228 28.79 -17.41 -11.95
C ASN A 228 28.64 -16.57 -13.24
N ILE A 229 27.41 -16.01 -13.44
CA ILE A 229 27.07 -15.26 -14.66
C ILE A 229 27.96 -14.03 -14.78
N VAL A 230 28.21 -13.33 -13.68
CA VAL A 230 29.00 -12.10 -13.65
C VAL A 230 30.44 -12.36 -14.06
N GLU A 231 31.08 -13.46 -13.60
CA GLU A 231 32.44 -13.83 -14.03
C GLU A 231 32.51 -14.18 -15.50
N LYS A 232 31.46 -14.82 -16.04
CA LYS A 232 31.40 -15.15 -17.47
C LYS A 232 31.26 -13.91 -18.36
N VAL A 233 30.47 -12.92 -17.91
CA VAL A 233 30.27 -11.65 -18.65
C VAL A 233 31.51 -10.76 -18.60
N MET A 234 32.25 -10.75 -17.49
CA MET A 234 33.51 -9.98 -17.40
C MET A 234 34.69 -10.60 -18.14
N LYS A 235 34.62 -11.89 -18.51
CA LYS A 235 35.68 -12.58 -19.30
C LYS A 235 35.50 -12.50 -20.82
N ASN A 236 34.33 -12.01 -21.29
CA ASN A 236 34.06 -11.71 -22.71
C ASN A 236 34.13 -10.20 -22.95
#